data_a33c5a10e429f98fb1957e53458c6508
#
_entry.id   a33c5a10e429f98fb1957e53458c6508
#
_cell.length_a   1.000
_cell.length_b   1.000
_cell.length_c   1.000
_cell.angle_alpha   90.00
_cell.angle_beta   90.00
_cell.angle_gamma   90.00
#
_symmetry.space_group_name_H-M   'P 1'
#
loop_
_entity.id
_entity.type
_entity.pdbx_description
1 polymer ?
#
loop_
_entity_poly.entity_id
_entity_poly.type
_entity_poly.pdbx_seq_one_letter_code
_entity_poly.pdbx_strand_id
1 'polypeptide(L)'
;MVLPRLVHTLPPAWRFALIGSIASLPVIVVLNWLPNSEATIGGGIMIIGAFVAGVIAAIRSSDPGAAGLRAGLIGGALGLLVFIVTAGTTATWSLQRVVFVVFASGVVVCVAPLFGLGSGRVGGWVANTVGSRRTTNADAS
;
A
#
# COMPACT_ATOMS: atom_id res chain seq x y z
N MET A 1 -12.27 23.36 1.81
CA MET A 1 -13.02 22.49 2.77
C MET A 1 -13.87 21.42 2.07
N VAL A 2 -13.39 20.81 0.98
CA VAL A 2 -14.11 19.82 0.13
C VAL A 2 -13.65 18.37 0.43
N LEU A 3 -12.43 18.17 0.94
CA LEU A 3 -11.82 16.87 1.21
C LEU A 3 -12.60 15.96 2.18
N PRO A 4 -13.20 16.43 3.30
CA PRO A 4 -13.89 15.52 4.22
C PRO A 4 -15.14 14.88 3.64
N ARG A 5 -15.86 15.54 2.73
CA ARG A 5 -17.07 14.99 2.11
C ARG A 5 -16.79 13.89 1.09
N LEU A 6 -15.70 14.03 0.32
CA LEU A 6 -15.29 13.02 -0.68
C LEU A 6 -14.89 11.69 -0.04
N VAL A 7 -14.24 11.72 1.12
CA VAL A 7 -13.81 10.50 1.80
C VAL A 7 -15.00 9.71 2.36
N HIS A 8 -16.11 10.36 2.73
CA HIS A 8 -17.31 9.69 3.25
C HIS A 8 -18.12 8.97 2.16
N THR A 9 -17.99 9.36 0.90
CA THR A 9 -18.69 8.73 -0.23
C THR A 9 -17.97 7.51 -0.79
N LEU A 10 -16.71 7.28 -0.42
CA LEU A 10 -15.93 6.14 -0.88
C LEU A 10 -16.32 4.84 -0.14
N PRO A 11 -16.34 3.70 -0.84
CA PRO A 11 -16.49 2.39 -0.20
C PRO A 11 -15.46 2.17 0.92
N PRO A 12 -15.80 1.45 2.01
CA PRO A 12 -14.94 1.31 3.19
C PRO A 12 -13.51 0.86 2.86
N ALA A 13 -13.36 -0.07 1.92
CA ALA A 13 -12.05 -0.59 1.55
C ALA A 13 -11.14 0.45 0.87
N TRP A 14 -11.67 1.45 0.16
CA TRP A 14 -10.88 2.57 -0.38
C TRP A 14 -10.42 3.54 0.71
N ARG A 15 -11.28 3.78 1.71
CA ARG A 15 -10.92 4.62 2.87
C ARG A 15 -9.76 4.01 3.64
N PHE A 16 -9.81 2.70 3.91
CA PHE A 16 -8.74 1.99 4.61
C PHE A 16 -7.45 1.93 3.80
N ALA A 17 -7.56 1.76 2.48
CA ALA A 17 -6.40 1.82 1.59
C ALA A 17 -5.70 3.19 1.63
N LEU A 18 -6.46 4.28 1.56
CA LEU A 18 -5.91 5.64 1.67
C LEU A 18 -5.28 5.91 3.03
N ILE A 19 -5.96 5.53 4.13
CA ILE A 19 -5.42 5.69 5.49
C ILE A 19 -4.12 4.89 5.64
N GLY A 20 -4.09 3.64 5.18
CA GLY A 20 -2.90 2.80 5.22
C GLY A 20 -1.74 3.38 4.40
N SER A 21 -2.03 3.89 3.20
CA SER A 21 -1.02 4.54 2.34
C SER A 21 -0.44 5.79 2.99
N ILE A 22 -1.28 6.64 3.58
CA ILE A 22 -0.82 7.86 4.29
C ILE A 22 -0.04 7.48 5.55
N ALA A 23 -0.50 6.51 6.32
CA ALA A 23 0.16 6.05 7.54
C ALA A 23 1.53 5.40 7.27
N SER A 24 1.78 4.89 6.06
CA SER A 24 3.07 4.34 5.67
C SER A 24 4.12 5.41 5.34
N LEU A 25 3.72 6.64 5.01
CA LEU A 25 4.64 7.71 4.61
C LEU A 25 5.72 8.04 5.66
N PRO A 26 5.40 8.22 6.96
CA PRO A 26 6.44 8.46 7.97
C PRO A 26 7.47 7.33 8.05
N VAL A 27 7.01 6.09 7.94
CA VAL A 27 7.91 4.91 7.99
C VAL A 27 8.83 4.89 6.78
N ILE A 28 8.30 5.22 5.60
CA ILE A 28 9.08 5.29 4.36
C ILE A 28 10.14 6.40 4.45
N VAL A 29 9.78 7.57 4.98
CA VAL A 29 10.73 8.67 5.19
C VAL A 29 11.86 8.25 6.11
N VAL A 30 11.57 7.58 7.23
CA VAL A 30 12.58 7.06 8.16
C VAL A 30 13.46 6.01 7.49
N LEU A 31 12.86 5.06 6.74
CA LEU A 31 13.62 4.03 6.02
C LEU A 31 14.54 4.63 4.96
N ASN A 32 14.10 5.65 4.21
CA ASN A 32 14.94 6.33 3.23
C ASN A 32 16.07 7.16 3.85
N TRP A 33 15.99 7.47 5.15
CA TRP A 33 17.05 8.19 5.85
C TRP A 33 18.15 7.24 6.39
N LEU A 34 17.89 5.94 6.44
CA LEU A 34 18.93 4.98 6.80
C LEU A 34 19.93 4.79 5.64
N PRO A 35 21.22 4.86 5.88
CA PRO A 35 22.23 4.59 4.87
C PRO A 35 22.07 3.17 4.33
N ASN A 36 22.17 3.00 3.03
CA ASN A 36 21.98 1.76 2.26
C ASN A 36 20.54 1.24 2.16
N SER A 37 19.54 2.08 2.40
CA SER A 37 18.14 1.74 2.17
C SER A 37 17.69 2.24 0.80
N GLU A 38 17.43 1.34 -0.14
CA GLU A 38 16.88 1.65 -1.47
C GLU A 38 15.35 1.52 -1.49
N ALA A 39 14.68 1.80 -0.37
CA ALA A 39 13.24 1.72 -0.28
C ALA A 39 12.58 2.80 -1.15
N THR A 40 11.96 2.41 -2.24
CA THR A 40 11.18 3.32 -3.07
C THR A 40 9.84 3.63 -2.40
N ILE A 41 9.37 4.88 -2.56
CA ILE A 41 8.07 5.32 -2.00
C ILE A 41 6.94 4.39 -2.43
N GLY A 42 6.89 4.01 -3.71
CA GLY A 42 5.87 3.10 -4.24
C GLY A 42 5.91 1.72 -3.61
N GLY A 43 7.10 1.12 -3.46
CA GLY A 43 7.27 -0.18 -2.82
C GLY A 43 6.89 -0.16 -1.34
N GLY A 44 7.26 0.89 -0.62
CA GLY A 44 6.87 1.07 0.78
C GLY A 44 5.35 1.17 0.96
N ILE A 45 4.65 1.96 0.14
CA ILE A 45 3.19 2.05 0.18
C ILE A 45 2.55 0.71 -0.18
N MET A 46 3.09 -0.01 -1.15
CA MET A 46 2.56 -1.30 -1.60
C MET A 46 2.59 -2.36 -0.48
N ILE A 47 3.65 -2.40 0.31
CA ILE A 47 3.82 -3.43 1.35
C ILE A 47 3.32 -2.92 2.70
N ILE A 48 3.87 -1.82 3.21
CA ILE A 48 3.58 -1.31 4.56
C ILE A 48 2.19 -0.69 4.60
N GLY A 49 1.83 0.09 3.58
CA GLY A 49 0.50 0.69 3.46
C GLY A 49 -0.60 -0.37 3.33
N ALA A 50 -0.36 -1.43 2.55
CA ALA A 50 -1.30 -2.53 2.41
C ALA A 50 -1.43 -3.35 3.71
N PHE A 51 -0.34 -3.57 4.44
CA PHE A 51 -0.36 -4.23 5.74
C PHE A 51 -1.19 -3.42 6.75
N VAL A 52 -0.92 -2.12 6.89
CA VAL A 52 -1.67 -1.22 7.79
C VAL A 52 -3.14 -1.14 7.40
N ALA A 53 -3.45 -1.02 6.10
CA ALA A 53 -4.82 -1.03 5.61
C ALA A 53 -5.55 -2.33 5.95
N GLY A 54 -4.86 -3.47 5.86
CA GLY A 54 -5.39 -4.78 6.24
C GLY A 54 -5.68 -4.91 7.73
N VAL A 55 -4.78 -4.42 8.59
CA VAL A 55 -4.98 -4.36 10.05
C VAL A 55 -6.22 -3.53 10.39
N ILE A 56 -6.33 -2.32 9.84
CA ILE A 56 -7.46 -1.42 10.11
C ILE A 56 -8.78 -2.02 9.61
N ALA A 57 -8.77 -2.63 8.42
CA ALA A 57 -9.94 -3.30 7.87
C ALA A 57 -10.41 -4.46 8.75
N ALA A 58 -9.49 -5.28 9.27
CA ALA A 58 -9.81 -6.38 10.18
C ALA A 58 -10.44 -5.87 11.49
N ILE A 59 -9.88 -4.84 12.11
CA ILE A 59 -10.42 -4.22 13.33
C ILE A 59 -11.83 -3.65 13.10
N ARG A 60 -12.11 -3.20 11.86
CA ARG A 60 -13.40 -2.63 11.46
C ARG A 60 -14.37 -3.65 10.84
N SER A 61 -14.07 -4.96 10.99
CA SER A 61 -14.88 -6.05 10.43
C SER A 61 -15.11 -5.93 8.91
N SER A 62 -14.10 -5.41 8.19
CA SER A 62 -14.07 -5.30 6.73
C SER A 62 -13.06 -6.28 6.15
N ASP A 63 -13.13 -6.53 4.84
CA ASP A 63 -12.20 -7.46 4.17
C ASP A 63 -10.76 -6.89 4.10
N PRO A 64 -9.79 -7.49 4.84
CA PRO A 64 -8.41 -7.03 4.83
C PRO A 64 -7.73 -7.23 3.47
N GLY A 65 -8.12 -8.26 2.71
CA GLY A 65 -7.58 -8.53 1.39
C GLY A 65 -7.96 -7.44 0.39
N ALA A 66 -9.24 -7.04 0.39
CA ALA A 66 -9.72 -5.97 -0.49
C ALA A 66 -9.09 -4.60 -0.16
N ALA A 67 -8.88 -4.31 1.12
CA ALA A 67 -8.19 -3.09 1.55
C ALA A 67 -6.71 -3.10 1.12
N GLY A 68 -6.02 -4.22 1.33
CA GLY A 68 -4.63 -4.40 0.94
C GLY A 68 -4.42 -4.34 -0.58
N LEU A 69 -5.29 -4.99 -1.37
CA LEU A 69 -5.25 -4.95 -2.83
C LEU A 69 -5.32 -3.53 -3.37
N ARG A 70 -6.22 -2.70 -2.82
CA ARG A 70 -6.37 -1.30 -3.23
C ARG A 70 -5.20 -0.43 -2.79
N ALA A 71 -4.65 -0.67 -1.60
CA ALA A 71 -3.42 0.00 -1.16
C ALA A 71 -2.23 -0.38 -2.05
N GLY A 72 -2.12 -1.64 -2.47
CA GLY A 72 -1.14 -2.11 -3.44
C GLY A 72 -1.28 -1.43 -4.80
N LEU A 73 -2.51 -1.25 -5.30
CA LEU A 73 -2.77 -0.49 -6.53
C LEU A 73 -2.31 0.98 -6.41
N ILE A 74 -2.63 1.64 -5.30
CA ILE A 74 -2.19 3.02 -5.05
C ILE A 74 -0.66 3.10 -5.02
N GLY A 75 -0.01 2.20 -4.28
CA GLY A 75 1.45 2.13 -4.19
C GLY A 75 2.12 1.86 -5.54
N GLY A 76 1.57 0.90 -6.30
CA GLY A 76 2.04 0.59 -7.65
C GLY A 76 1.88 1.76 -8.62
N ALA A 77 0.74 2.44 -8.61
CA ALA A 77 0.48 3.61 -9.44
C ALA A 77 1.41 4.78 -9.11
N LEU A 78 1.62 5.06 -7.81
CA LEU A 78 2.56 6.10 -7.37
C LEU A 78 4.00 5.74 -7.72
N GLY A 79 4.43 4.50 -7.51
CA GLY A 79 5.75 4.03 -7.90
C GLY A 79 5.99 4.16 -9.40
N LEU A 80 5.00 3.80 -10.21
CA LEU A 80 5.06 3.94 -11.66
C LEU A 80 5.12 5.42 -12.09
N LEU A 81 4.33 6.27 -11.46
CA LEU A 81 4.34 7.72 -11.73
C LEU A 81 5.72 8.31 -11.44
N VAL A 82 6.30 8.01 -10.28
CA VAL A 82 7.64 8.46 -9.90
C VAL A 82 8.68 7.93 -10.90
N PHE A 83 8.59 6.66 -11.28
CA PHE A 83 9.49 6.06 -12.27
C PHE A 83 9.41 6.78 -13.63
N ILE A 84 8.19 7.03 -14.14
CA ILE A 84 8.00 7.72 -15.44
C ILE A 84 8.55 9.15 -15.37
N VAL A 85 8.28 9.89 -14.30
CA VAL A 85 8.78 11.26 -14.13
C VAL A 85 10.31 11.25 -14.07
N THR A 86 10.92 10.37 -13.26
CA THR A 86 12.38 10.30 -13.11
C THR A 86 13.05 9.84 -14.40
N ALA A 87 12.53 8.80 -15.06
CA ALA A 87 13.05 8.31 -16.32
C ALA A 87 12.85 9.32 -17.47
N GLY A 88 11.74 10.06 -17.46
CA GLY A 88 11.39 11.05 -18.47
C GLY A 88 12.31 12.28 -18.46
N THR A 89 12.85 12.66 -17.30
CA THR A 89 13.71 13.84 -17.14
C THR A 89 15.19 13.57 -17.47
N THR A 90 15.63 12.31 -17.43
CA THR A 90 17.06 11.95 -17.52
C THR A 90 17.46 11.24 -18.82
N ALA A 91 16.51 10.92 -19.70
CA ALA A 91 16.80 9.97 -20.79
C ALA A 91 16.39 10.44 -22.18
N THR A 92 17.26 10.15 -23.17
CA THR A 92 16.84 10.11 -24.58
C THR A 92 15.93 8.91 -24.80
N TRP A 93 14.73 9.17 -25.33
CA TRP A 93 13.72 8.15 -25.60
C TRP A 93 14.09 7.35 -26.86
N SER A 94 14.64 6.16 -26.68
CA SER A 94 14.78 5.18 -27.76
C SER A 94 13.55 4.28 -27.81
N LEU A 95 13.23 3.73 -29.00
CA LEU A 95 12.11 2.78 -29.17
C LEU A 95 12.21 1.60 -28.20
N GLN A 96 13.40 1.04 -28.01
CA GLN A 96 13.66 -0.05 -27.09
C GLN A 96 13.31 0.32 -25.63
N ARG A 97 13.63 1.55 -25.21
CA ARG A 97 13.30 2.03 -23.85
C ARG A 97 11.81 2.22 -23.68
N VAL A 98 11.11 2.74 -24.68
CA VAL A 98 9.63 2.88 -24.63
C VAL A 98 8.98 1.51 -24.48
N VAL A 99 9.38 0.52 -25.28
CA VAL A 99 8.86 -0.86 -25.18
C VAL A 99 9.14 -1.44 -23.80
N PHE A 100 10.34 -1.26 -23.25
CA PHE A 100 10.67 -1.73 -21.91
C PHE A 100 9.82 -1.08 -20.82
N VAL A 101 9.61 0.23 -20.88
CA VAL A 101 8.78 0.97 -19.91
C VAL A 101 7.33 0.50 -19.97
N VAL A 102 6.77 0.32 -21.16
CA VAL A 102 5.39 -0.18 -21.34
C VAL A 102 5.25 -1.58 -20.76
N PHE A 103 6.18 -2.49 -21.06
CA PHE A 103 6.17 -3.85 -20.53
C PHE A 103 6.32 -3.87 -19.01
N ALA A 104 7.31 -3.15 -18.46
CA ALA A 104 7.53 -3.05 -17.03
C ALA A 104 6.32 -2.46 -16.30
N SER A 105 5.67 -1.45 -16.87
CA SER A 105 4.44 -0.85 -16.33
C SER A 105 3.30 -1.86 -16.25
N GLY A 106 3.11 -2.67 -17.28
CA GLY A 106 2.11 -3.74 -17.30
C GLY A 106 2.36 -4.77 -16.20
N VAL A 107 3.62 -5.18 -16.01
CA VAL A 107 4.01 -6.10 -14.94
C VAL A 107 3.73 -5.48 -13.55
N VAL A 108 4.11 -4.23 -13.33
CA VAL A 108 3.87 -3.55 -12.04
C VAL A 108 2.38 -3.45 -11.73
N VAL A 109 1.54 -3.08 -12.70
CA VAL A 109 0.09 -2.97 -12.51
C VAL A 109 -0.55 -4.33 -12.15
N CYS A 110 -0.04 -5.42 -12.70
CA CYS A 110 -0.52 -6.76 -12.37
C CYS A 110 -0.01 -7.28 -11.02
N VAL A 111 1.25 -7.02 -10.71
CA VAL A 111 1.95 -7.61 -9.55
C VAL A 111 1.69 -6.82 -8.27
N ALA A 112 1.63 -5.48 -8.34
CA ALA A 112 1.44 -4.63 -7.17
C ALA A 112 0.15 -4.93 -6.37
N PRO A 113 -1.03 -5.16 -6.99
CA PRO A 113 -2.23 -5.54 -6.26
C PRO A 113 -2.12 -6.90 -5.59
N LEU A 114 -1.40 -7.86 -6.19
CA LEU A 114 -1.20 -9.19 -5.61
C LEU A 114 -0.36 -9.12 -4.33
N PHE A 115 0.73 -8.34 -4.36
CA PHE A 115 1.52 -8.07 -3.15
C PHE A 115 0.72 -7.32 -2.09
N GLY A 116 -0.09 -6.34 -2.50
CA GLY A 116 -0.99 -5.62 -1.62
C GLY A 116 -2.03 -6.53 -0.97
N LEU A 117 -2.61 -7.46 -1.73
CA LEU A 117 -3.55 -8.45 -1.22
C LEU A 117 -2.88 -9.39 -0.19
N GLY A 118 -1.69 -9.89 -0.49
CA GLY A 118 -0.92 -10.73 0.44
C GLY A 118 -0.60 -10.00 1.73
N SER A 119 -0.02 -8.79 1.65
CA SER A 119 0.31 -7.96 2.80
C SER A 119 -0.93 -7.59 3.63
N GLY A 120 -2.05 -7.27 2.98
CA GLY A 120 -3.32 -6.96 3.64
C GLY A 120 -3.88 -8.14 4.43
N ARG A 121 -3.82 -9.35 3.85
CA ARG A 121 -4.24 -10.59 4.55
C ARG A 121 -3.36 -10.90 5.75
N VAL A 122 -2.05 -10.74 5.62
CA VAL A 122 -1.12 -10.92 6.75
C VAL A 122 -1.42 -9.89 7.86
N GLY A 123 -1.65 -8.63 7.50
CA GLY A 123 -2.06 -7.59 8.45
C GLY A 123 -3.35 -7.93 9.18
N GLY A 124 -4.36 -8.41 8.45
CA GLY A 124 -5.63 -8.87 9.01
C GLY A 124 -5.47 -10.07 9.95
N TRP A 125 -4.65 -11.04 9.58
CA TRP A 125 -4.35 -12.20 10.42
C TRP A 125 -3.66 -11.78 11.74
N VAL A 126 -2.69 -10.88 11.66
CA VAL A 126 -2.01 -10.34 12.86
C VAL A 126 -3.01 -9.63 13.78
N ALA A 127 -3.88 -8.78 13.22
CA ALA A 127 -4.90 -8.07 14.00
C ALA A 127 -5.84 -9.03 14.74
N ASN A 128 -6.31 -10.07 14.07
CA ASN A 128 -7.21 -11.08 14.65
C ASN A 128 -6.50 -11.90 15.74
N THR A 129 -5.23 -12.26 15.53
CA THR A 129 -4.45 -13.03 16.52
C THR A 129 -4.20 -12.23 17.80
N VAL A 130 -3.89 -10.94 17.66
CA VAL A 130 -3.69 -10.05 18.81
C VAL A 130 -5.01 -9.74 19.52
N GLY A 131 -6.09 -9.55 18.75
CA GLY A 131 -7.43 -9.30 19.30
C GLY A 131 -7.95 -10.45 20.14
N SER A 132 -7.82 -11.70 19.68
CA SER A 132 -8.29 -12.88 20.41
C SER A 132 -7.54 -13.12 21.72
N ARG A 133 -6.26 -12.79 21.81
CA ARG A 133 -5.48 -12.89 23.07
C ARG A 133 -5.95 -11.92 24.14
N ARG A 134 -6.46 -10.74 23.74
CA ARG A 134 -6.96 -9.74 24.70
C ARG A 134 -8.27 -10.16 25.36
N THR A 135 -9.17 -10.80 24.64
CA THR A 135 -10.44 -11.30 25.21
C THR A 135 -10.21 -12.45 26.18
N THR A 136 -9.31 -13.38 25.87
CA THR A 136 -8.99 -14.51 26.76
C THR A 136 -8.39 -14.06 28.10
N ASN A 137 -7.58 -13.00 28.11
CA ASN A 137 -6.99 -12.47 29.33
C ASN A 137 -7.99 -11.63 30.17
N ALA A 138 -9.01 -11.05 29.56
CA ALA A 138 -10.05 -10.30 30.26
C ALA A 138 -11.04 -11.23 30.98
N ASP A 139 -11.27 -12.42 30.45
CA ASP A 139 -12.17 -13.43 31.06
C ASP A 139 -11.48 -14.22 32.19
N ALA A 140 -10.14 -14.11 32.32
CA ALA A 140 -9.35 -14.82 33.34
C ALA A 140 -9.03 -13.97 34.60
N SER A 141 -9.49 -12.71 34.62
CA SER A 141 -9.32 -11.77 35.75
C SER A 141 -10.64 -11.49 36.45
#